data_89d717d7f62facafb974bf23f13bc4da
#
_entry.id   89d717d7f62facafb974bf23f13bc4da
#
_cell.length_a   1.000
_cell.length_b   1.000
_cell.length_c   1.000
_cell.angle_alpha   90.00
_cell.angle_beta   90.00
_cell.angle_gamma   90.00
#
_symmetry.space_group_name_H-M   'P 1'
#
loop_
_entity.id
_entity.type
_entity.pdbx_description
1 polymer ?
#
loop_
_entity_poly.entity_id
_entity_poly.type
_entity_poly.pdbx_seq_one_letter_code
_entity_poly.pdbx_strand_id
1 'polypeptide(L)'
;VKRARVVVVGSYNQDHVWSTDALPAPGATRSGRYGGGPGGKGFNQAVAAARAGAGTVFLCALGDDATAMQARALAAAEGIDLRDEVHAD
;
A
#
# COMPACT_ATOMS: atom_id res chain seq x y z
N VAL A 1 1.85 -20.02 -23.52
CA VAL A 1 2.12 -20.12 -22.07
C VAL A 1 1.05 -19.36 -21.31
N LYS A 2 0.41 -20.06 -20.39
CA LYS A 2 -0.58 -19.43 -19.54
C LYS A 2 0.13 -18.55 -18.50
N ARG A 3 -0.34 -17.32 -18.38
CA ARG A 3 0.13 -16.41 -17.36
C ARG A 3 -0.40 -16.86 -16.00
N ALA A 4 0.46 -16.91 -15.00
CA ALA A 4 0.05 -17.19 -13.63
C ALA A 4 -0.91 -16.12 -13.13
N ARG A 5 -1.86 -16.51 -12.30
CA ARG A 5 -2.80 -15.60 -11.66
C ARG A 5 -2.63 -15.66 -10.15
N VAL A 6 -2.58 -14.50 -9.53
CA VAL A 6 -2.45 -14.36 -8.09
C VAL A 6 -3.57 -13.49 -7.57
N VAL A 7 -4.27 -13.97 -6.57
CA VAL A 7 -5.29 -13.19 -5.87
C VAL A 7 -4.77 -12.93 -4.46
N VAL A 8 -4.65 -11.66 -4.12
CA VAL A 8 -4.22 -11.23 -2.78
C VAL A 8 -5.40 -10.62 -2.06
N VAL A 9 -5.69 -11.12 -0.88
CA VAL A 9 -6.70 -10.55 0.02
C VAL A 9 -5.95 -9.97 1.21
N GLY A 10 -6.01 -8.66 1.38
CA GLY A 10 -5.23 -8.03 2.45
C GLY A 10 -5.48 -6.53 2.54
N SER A 11 -4.58 -5.86 3.21
CA SER A 11 -4.72 -4.44 3.50
C SER A 11 -3.85 -3.57 2.61
N TYR A 12 -4.33 -2.35 2.41
CA TYR A 12 -3.56 -1.22 1.92
C TYR A 12 -3.46 -0.20 3.05
N ASN A 13 -2.27 0.34 3.27
CA ASN A 13 -2.04 1.36 4.29
C ASN A 13 -1.26 2.52 3.70
N GLN A 14 -1.44 3.69 4.29
CA GLN A 14 -0.55 4.81 4.07
C GLN A 14 0.54 4.75 5.14
N ASP A 15 1.78 4.59 4.72
CA ASP A 15 2.91 4.61 5.64
C ASP A 15 3.35 6.05 5.88
N HIS A 16 3.60 6.38 7.13
CA HIS A 16 4.16 7.66 7.56
C HIS A 16 5.49 7.41 8.22
N VAL A 17 6.53 8.04 7.70
CA VAL A 17 7.90 7.83 8.17
C VAL A 17 8.52 9.18 8.54
N TRP A 18 9.10 9.26 9.71
CA TRP A 18 9.90 10.41 10.14
C TRP A 18 11.33 9.93 10.35
N SER A 19 12.25 10.46 9.55
CA SER A 19 13.66 10.13 9.64
C SER A 19 14.35 11.12 10.56
N THR A 20 15.22 10.61 11.43
CA THR A 20 15.95 11.42 12.40
C THR A 20 17.36 10.87 12.58
N ASP A 21 18.27 11.70 13.09
CA ASP A 21 19.67 11.33 13.29
C ASP A 21 19.88 10.27 14.37
N ALA A 22 18.99 10.26 15.35
CA ALA A 22 19.09 9.32 16.46
C ALA A 22 17.71 9.06 17.05
N LEU A 23 17.54 7.90 17.66
CA LEU A 23 16.32 7.59 18.38
C LEU A 23 16.10 8.56 19.52
N PRO A 24 14.86 9.06 19.73
CA PRO A 24 14.59 9.88 20.90
C PRO A 24 14.70 9.05 22.18
N ALA A 25 15.16 9.68 23.25
CA ALA A 25 15.12 9.07 24.56
C ALA A 25 13.66 8.86 25.00
N PRO A 26 13.40 7.93 25.92
CA PRO A 26 12.03 7.75 26.44
C PRO A 26 11.42 9.05 26.93
N GLY A 27 10.21 9.36 26.46
CA GLY A 27 9.50 10.60 26.80
C GLY A 27 9.98 11.85 26.08
N ALA A 28 11.02 11.76 25.25
CA ALA A 28 11.54 12.91 24.52
C ALA A 28 10.88 13.06 23.16
N THR A 29 10.88 14.29 22.66
CA THR A 29 10.44 14.62 21.31
C THR A 29 11.64 15.03 20.46
N ARG A 30 11.71 14.55 19.23
CA ARG A 30 12.72 14.98 18.27
C ARG A 30 12.07 15.40 16.97
N SER A 31 12.67 16.38 16.32
CA SER A 31 12.33 16.73 14.96
C SER A 31 12.86 15.68 13.99
N GLY A 32 12.10 15.44 12.95
CA GLY A 32 12.51 14.51 11.89
C GLY A 32 12.03 14.98 10.54
N ARG A 33 12.53 14.33 9.50
CA ARG A 33 12.08 14.57 8.13
C ARG A 33 10.97 13.61 7.79
N TYR A 34 9.82 14.15 7.40
CA TYR A 34 8.67 13.34 7.05
C TYR A 34 8.77 12.81 5.63
N GLY A 35 8.38 11.55 5.45
CA GLY A 35 8.11 10.94 4.16
C GLY A 35 6.92 10.03 4.28
N GLY A 36 6.13 9.96 3.24
CA GLY A 36 4.96 9.08 3.20
C GLY A 36 4.98 8.22 1.95
N GLY A 37 4.24 7.13 2.00
CA GLY A 37 4.14 6.25 0.84
C GLY A 37 3.15 5.13 1.05
N PRO A 38 2.90 4.36 -0.02
CA PRO A 38 1.98 3.24 0.06
C PRO A 38 2.60 2.11 0.88
N GLY A 39 1.75 1.39 1.59
CA GLY A 39 2.18 0.26 2.41
C GLY A 39 1.09 -0.77 2.57
N GLY A 40 1.28 -1.64 3.54
CA GLY A 40 0.42 -2.78 3.81
C GLY A 40 0.97 -4.06 3.20
N LYS A 41 0.91 -5.13 3.98
CA LYS A 41 1.47 -6.42 3.54
C LYS A 41 0.79 -6.91 2.28
N GLY A 42 -0.54 -6.79 2.21
CA GLY A 42 -1.30 -7.23 1.04
C GLY A 42 -0.93 -6.45 -0.21
N PHE A 43 -0.87 -5.14 -0.11
CA PHE A 43 -0.48 -4.31 -1.26
C PHE A 43 0.94 -4.63 -1.72
N ASN A 44 1.88 -4.80 -0.78
CA ASN A 44 3.27 -5.14 -1.13
C ASN A 44 3.36 -6.51 -1.84
N GLN A 45 2.57 -7.48 -1.40
CA GLN A 45 2.50 -8.80 -2.06
C GLN A 45 1.93 -8.68 -3.47
N ALA A 46 0.88 -7.88 -3.65
CA ALA A 46 0.27 -7.67 -4.96
C ALA A 46 1.25 -7.01 -5.93
N VAL A 47 1.97 -6.00 -5.47
CA VAL A 47 3.00 -5.33 -6.29
C VAL A 47 4.09 -6.30 -6.69
N ALA A 48 4.59 -7.10 -5.76
CA ALA A 48 5.63 -8.09 -6.04
C ALA A 48 5.15 -9.12 -7.08
N ALA A 49 3.93 -9.62 -6.93
CA ALA A 49 3.35 -10.58 -7.88
C ALA A 49 3.20 -9.97 -9.27
N ALA A 50 2.68 -8.74 -9.35
CA ALA A 50 2.50 -8.06 -10.63
C ALA A 50 3.83 -7.81 -11.33
N ARG A 51 4.83 -7.36 -10.58
CA ARG A 51 6.17 -7.10 -11.14
C ARG A 51 6.88 -8.39 -11.57
N ALA A 52 6.53 -9.52 -10.96
CA ALA A 52 7.03 -10.82 -11.38
C ALA A 52 6.32 -11.38 -12.63
N GLY A 53 5.32 -10.68 -13.14
CA GLY A 53 4.63 -11.05 -14.37
C GLY A 53 3.31 -11.78 -14.18
N ALA A 54 2.84 -11.96 -12.94
CA ALA A 54 1.56 -12.60 -12.70
C ALA A 54 0.39 -11.67 -13.00
N GLY A 55 -0.72 -12.22 -13.47
CA GLY A 55 -2.00 -11.53 -13.49
C GLY A 55 -2.49 -11.39 -12.06
N THR A 56 -2.55 -10.18 -11.52
CA THR A 56 -2.75 -9.96 -10.10
C THR A 56 -4.05 -9.25 -9.83
N VAL A 57 -4.84 -9.83 -8.92
CA VAL A 57 -6.06 -9.23 -8.38
C VAL A 57 -5.80 -8.95 -6.90
N PHE A 58 -6.12 -7.74 -6.46
CA PHE A 58 -5.98 -7.34 -5.06
C PHE A 58 -7.35 -6.95 -4.50
N LEU A 59 -7.79 -7.71 -3.50
CA LEU A 59 -9.03 -7.43 -2.78
C LEU A 59 -8.71 -6.79 -1.45
N CYS A 60 -9.24 -5.60 -1.21
CA CYS A 60 -9.01 -4.87 0.03
C CYS A 60 -10.21 -3.98 0.36
N ALA A 61 -10.21 -3.46 1.58
CA ALA A 61 -11.17 -2.44 1.99
C ALA A 61 -10.47 -1.08 2.00
N LEU A 62 -11.12 -0.07 1.46
CA LEU A 62 -10.59 1.29 1.40
C LEU A 62 -11.60 2.27 1.97
N GLY A 63 -11.11 3.40 2.45
CA GLY A 63 -11.96 4.53 2.79
C GLY A 63 -12.37 5.32 1.55
N ASP A 64 -13.09 6.39 1.77
CA ASP A 64 -13.47 7.33 0.72
C ASP A 64 -12.67 8.63 0.93
N ASP A 65 -11.39 8.57 0.63
CA ASP A 65 -10.44 9.64 0.94
C ASP A 65 -9.30 9.69 -0.08
N ALA A 66 -8.36 10.61 0.13
CA ALA A 66 -7.21 10.79 -0.75
C ALA A 66 -6.31 9.56 -0.77
N THR A 67 -6.16 8.86 0.35
CA THR A 67 -5.37 7.63 0.43
C THR A 67 -5.97 6.54 -0.45
N ALA A 68 -7.29 6.40 -0.47
CA ALA A 68 -7.97 5.44 -1.33
C ALA A 68 -7.77 5.79 -2.81
N MET A 69 -7.85 7.07 -3.17
CA MET A 69 -7.58 7.51 -4.55
C MET A 69 -6.16 7.19 -4.97
N GLN A 70 -5.20 7.38 -4.09
CA GLN A 70 -3.80 7.03 -4.34
C GLN A 70 -3.64 5.52 -4.54
N ALA A 71 -4.30 4.72 -3.71
CA ALA A 71 -4.25 3.26 -3.84
C ALA A 71 -4.73 2.81 -5.21
N ARG A 72 -5.84 3.38 -5.69
CA ARG A 72 -6.39 3.04 -7.01
C ARG A 72 -5.44 3.43 -8.14
N ALA A 73 -4.85 4.61 -8.05
CA ALA A 73 -3.90 5.09 -9.06
C ALA A 73 -2.64 4.22 -9.10
N LEU A 74 -2.09 3.87 -7.94
CA LEU A 74 -0.90 3.02 -7.85
C LEU A 74 -1.17 1.61 -8.35
N ALA A 75 -2.32 1.02 -8.00
CA ALA A 75 -2.70 -0.29 -8.50
C ALA A 75 -2.82 -0.29 -10.02
N ALA A 76 -3.44 0.72 -10.59
CA ALA A 76 -3.54 0.86 -12.04
C ALA A 76 -2.15 0.96 -12.70
N ALA A 77 -1.25 1.76 -12.12
CA ALA A 77 0.10 1.93 -12.64
C ALA A 77 0.91 0.61 -12.62
N GLU A 78 0.66 -0.25 -11.63
CA GLU A 78 1.33 -1.55 -11.52
C GLU A 78 0.61 -2.66 -12.30
N GLY A 79 -0.50 -2.36 -12.95
CA GLY A 79 -1.29 -3.36 -13.67
C GLY A 79 -2.04 -4.33 -12.78
N ILE A 80 -2.37 -3.91 -11.57
CA ILE A 80 -3.11 -4.72 -10.60
C ILE A 80 -4.61 -4.45 -10.78
N ASP A 81 -5.40 -5.52 -10.85
CA ASP A 81 -6.86 -5.43 -10.81
C ASP A 81 -7.28 -5.26 -9.35
N LEU A 82 -7.53 -4.01 -8.96
CA LEU A 82 -7.93 -3.67 -7.60
C LEU A 82 -9.45 -3.79 -7.48
N ARG A 83 -9.89 -4.58 -6.52
CA ARG A 83 -11.31 -4.72 -6.16
C ARG A 83 -11.47 -4.36 -4.71
N ASP A 84 -12.08 -3.21 -4.47
CA ASP A 84 -12.19 -2.67 -3.14
C ASP A 84 -13.64 -2.54 -2.69
N GLU A 85 -13.82 -2.66 -1.40
CA GLU A 85 -15.05 -2.29 -0.71
C GLU A 85 -14.82 -0.95 -0.03
N VAL A 86 -15.69 0.02 -0.31
CA VAL A 86 -15.52 1.37 0.23
C VAL A 86 -16.19 1.49 1.59
N HIS A 87 -15.42 1.97 2.55
CA HIS A 87 -15.90 2.27 3.90
C HIS A 87 -15.71 3.76 4.15
N ALA A 88 -16.80 4.49 4.29
CA ALA A 88 -16.78 5.94 4.38
C ALA A 88 -16.40 6.48 5.78
N ASP A 89 -16.36 5.65 6.81
CA ASP A 89 -16.04 6.04 8.20
C ASP A 89 -15.00 5.17 8.86
#